data_52133718be58cab05ad5662f19bbcd23
#
_entry.id   52133718be58cab05ad5662f19bbcd23
#
_cell.length_a   1.000
_cell.length_b   1.000
_cell.length_c   1.000
_cell.angle_alpha   90.00
_cell.angle_beta   90.00
_cell.angle_gamma   90.00
#
_symmetry.space_group_name_H-M   'P 1'
#
loop_
_entity.id
_entity.type
_entity.pdbx_description
1 polymer ?
#
loop_
_entity_poly.entity_id
_entity_poly.type
_entity_poly.pdbx_seq_one_letter_code
_entity_poly.pdbx_strand_id
1 'polypeptide(L)'
;MSAKDTPAPPAAAPGRAQPGEVPGGGHWWRRLLAFAGPGYLVAVGYMDPGNWATDVAGGAQLGYLLLSVILLSSLMAMLLQALSARLGIASGLDLAQACRERYSPSTCRLLWLACETAIIACDLAEVIGTAIALKLLFGLPLAWGALLCVGDALLVLVLIGRGQRPLEAFVVALLTLIFACFAVQLLLSRPELGEVLQGFLPSPRVLSDPAALYLAIGIVGATVMPHNLYLHSSLVQSRAYPRSLAGKRQALRWAVADSSLALTLALLVNAAILIVAASVFHRNGHTEVVDIEQAHALLSPLLGLELASLLFAVALLASGLNSTVTTTLAGQIVMEGFLRLRLAPWARRLLTRGVAVLPVLLVTLLYGEDGTARLLIFSQVILSMQLPLAVIPLLQFVSDRRLMGPLAIGAGTRWLAWAVALAIVGLNLQLLADFAFG
;
A
#
# COMPACT_ATOMS: atom_id res chain seq x y z
N MET A 1 -21.30 -49.05 13.29
CA MET A 1 -21.34 -47.58 13.52
C MET A 1 -20.98 -46.89 12.22
N SER A 2 -21.97 -46.18 11.67
CA SER A 2 -22.07 -45.69 10.29
C SER A 2 -21.13 -44.52 10.05
N ALA A 3 -20.36 -44.58 8.96
CA ALA A 3 -19.59 -43.48 8.39
C ALA A 3 -20.53 -42.50 7.64
N LYS A 4 -21.13 -41.56 8.33
CA LYS A 4 -21.86 -40.42 7.75
C LYS A 4 -21.90 -39.33 8.80
N ASP A 5 -21.06 -38.31 8.62
CA ASP A 5 -21.25 -36.90 9.02
C ASP A 5 -19.92 -36.15 8.90
N THR A 6 -19.41 -36.08 7.67
CA THR A 6 -18.46 -35.01 7.32
C THR A 6 -19.29 -33.81 6.88
N PRO A 7 -19.25 -32.66 7.58
CA PRO A 7 -19.99 -31.49 7.15
C PRO A 7 -19.45 -31.02 5.78
N ALA A 8 -20.38 -30.75 4.85
CA ALA A 8 -20.06 -30.20 3.55
C ALA A 8 -19.27 -28.90 3.69
N PRO A 9 -18.27 -28.66 2.81
CA PRO A 9 -17.52 -27.41 2.84
C PRO A 9 -18.46 -26.21 2.66
N PRO A 10 -18.23 -25.10 3.39
CA PRO A 10 -19.09 -23.92 3.29
C PRO A 10 -19.18 -23.44 1.84
N ALA A 11 -20.38 -23.12 1.39
CA ALA A 11 -20.66 -22.65 0.05
C ALA A 11 -19.75 -21.47 -0.30
N ALA A 12 -19.14 -21.54 -1.49
CA ALA A 12 -18.24 -20.53 -2.03
C ALA A 12 -18.95 -19.16 -2.03
N ALA A 13 -18.27 -18.13 -1.49
CA ALA A 13 -18.74 -16.76 -1.54
C ALA A 13 -19.02 -16.35 -2.99
N PRO A 14 -20.12 -15.59 -3.26
CA PRO A 14 -20.43 -15.12 -4.61
C PRO A 14 -19.28 -14.21 -5.09
N GLY A 15 -18.65 -14.58 -6.22
CA GLY A 15 -17.50 -13.88 -6.82
C GLY A 15 -16.22 -14.73 -6.95
N ARG A 16 -16.19 -15.96 -6.44
CA ARG A 16 -15.10 -16.88 -6.77
C ARG A 16 -15.26 -17.37 -8.21
N ALA A 17 -14.54 -16.71 -9.15
CA ALA A 17 -14.32 -17.28 -10.46
C ALA A 17 -13.72 -18.69 -10.31
N GLN A 18 -14.19 -19.63 -11.15
CA GLN A 18 -13.61 -20.98 -11.17
C GLN A 18 -12.11 -20.86 -11.46
N PRO A 19 -11.25 -21.53 -10.67
CA PRO A 19 -9.82 -21.44 -10.85
C PRO A 19 -9.43 -21.97 -12.24
N GLY A 20 -8.80 -21.13 -13.07
CA GLY A 20 -8.13 -21.65 -14.26
C GLY A 20 -7.05 -22.64 -13.83
N GLU A 21 -7.09 -23.87 -14.32
CA GLU A 21 -6.05 -24.86 -14.04
C GLU A 21 -4.70 -24.30 -14.46
N VAL A 22 -3.73 -24.31 -13.53
CA VAL A 22 -2.34 -23.99 -13.87
C VAL A 22 -1.84 -25.09 -14.79
N PRO A 23 -1.53 -24.82 -16.09
CA PRO A 23 -1.13 -25.85 -17.03
C PRO A 23 0.09 -26.60 -16.52
N GLY A 24 -0.04 -27.93 -16.32
CA GLY A 24 1.03 -28.80 -15.84
C GLY A 24 2.25 -28.95 -16.79
N GLY A 25 2.16 -28.43 -18.02
CA GLY A 25 3.20 -28.45 -19.04
C GLY A 25 3.26 -27.13 -19.81
N GLY A 26 4.12 -26.22 -19.40
CA GLY A 26 4.33 -24.94 -20.10
C GLY A 26 5.59 -24.23 -19.61
N HIS A 27 6.12 -23.33 -20.45
CA HIS A 27 7.26 -22.49 -20.07
C HIS A 27 7.00 -21.78 -18.74
N TRP A 28 8.02 -21.63 -17.91
CA TRP A 28 7.95 -21.04 -16.56
C TRP A 28 7.24 -19.68 -16.52
N TRP A 29 7.41 -18.84 -17.55
CA TRP A 29 6.78 -17.51 -17.66
C TRP A 29 5.25 -17.58 -17.82
N ARG A 30 4.70 -18.63 -18.51
CA ARG A 30 3.25 -18.84 -18.61
C ARG A 30 2.64 -19.20 -17.24
N ARG A 31 3.38 -19.94 -16.41
CA ARG A 31 2.98 -20.27 -15.04
C ARG A 31 3.04 -19.04 -14.14
N LEU A 32 4.09 -18.21 -14.28
CA LEU A 32 4.19 -16.93 -13.59
C LEU A 32 3.01 -16.04 -13.94
N LEU A 33 2.71 -15.84 -15.23
CA LEU A 33 1.57 -15.05 -15.69
C LEU A 33 0.21 -15.62 -15.26
N ALA A 34 0.04 -16.93 -15.16
CA ALA A 34 -1.18 -17.55 -14.67
C ALA A 34 -1.37 -17.33 -13.16
N PHE A 35 -0.29 -17.21 -12.40
CA PHE A 35 -0.31 -16.95 -10.96
C PHE A 35 -0.25 -15.45 -10.64
N ALA A 36 0.32 -14.63 -11.54
CA ALA A 36 0.42 -13.18 -11.39
C ALA A 36 -0.96 -12.53 -11.21
N GLY A 37 -0.98 -11.48 -10.43
CA GLY A 37 -2.17 -10.68 -10.14
C GLY A 37 -2.27 -10.27 -8.67
N PRO A 38 -2.25 -11.19 -7.69
CA PRO A 38 -2.29 -10.79 -6.28
C PRO A 38 -1.19 -9.82 -5.89
N GLY A 39 0.06 -10.06 -6.34
CA GLY A 39 1.19 -9.19 -6.07
C GLY A 39 1.04 -7.80 -6.70
N TYR A 40 0.58 -7.72 -7.96
CA TYR A 40 0.30 -6.45 -8.61
C TYR A 40 -0.85 -5.68 -7.94
N LEU A 41 -1.94 -6.37 -7.58
CA LEU A 41 -3.04 -5.76 -6.84
C LEU A 41 -2.60 -5.18 -5.49
N VAL A 42 -1.69 -5.86 -4.80
CA VAL A 42 -1.12 -5.37 -3.54
C VAL A 42 -0.16 -4.21 -3.78
N ALA A 43 0.71 -4.30 -4.81
CA ALA A 43 1.72 -3.28 -5.10
C ALA A 43 1.13 -1.91 -5.46
N VAL A 44 -0.11 -1.88 -5.95
CA VAL A 44 -0.83 -0.64 -6.25
C VAL A 44 -0.93 0.28 -5.04
N GLY A 45 -1.24 -0.26 -3.87
CA GLY A 45 -1.27 0.52 -2.65
C GLY A 45 0.04 1.23 -2.33
N TYR A 46 1.17 0.66 -2.74
CA TYR A 46 2.51 1.21 -2.50
C TYR A 46 2.90 2.41 -3.37
N MET A 47 2.00 2.92 -4.17
CA MET A 47 2.17 4.10 -5.03
C MET A 47 0.98 5.04 -4.90
N ASP A 48 0.32 5.06 -3.76
CA ASP A 48 -0.82 5.91 -3.46
C ASP A 48 -0.42 7.38 -3.30
N PRO A 49 -1.37 8.32 -3.31
CA PRO A 49 -1.08 9.74 -3.11
C PRO A 49 -0.39 10.05 -1.77
N GLY A 50 -0.51 9.20 -0.76
CA GLY A 50 0.20 9.34 0.51
C GLY A 50 1.71 9.13 0.36
N ASN A 51 2.13 8.12 -0.41
CA ASN A 51 3.53 7.95 -0.80
C ASN A 51 4.06 9.18 -1.56
N TRP A 52 3.25 9.74 -2.48
CA TRP A 52 3.65 10.93 -3.23
C TRP A 52 3.94 12.11 -2.32
N ALA A 53 3.06 12.39 -1.35
CA ALA A 53 3.25 13.52 -0.44
C ALA A 53 4.52 13.37 0.40
N THR A 54 4.77 12.18 0.93
CA THR A 54 5.97 11.91 1.75
C THR A 54 7.25 11.94 0.91
N ASP A 55 7.21 11.42 -0.32
CA ASP A 55 8.37 11.38 -1.21
C ASP A 55 8.70 12.77 -1.79
N VAL A 56 7.68 13.56 -2.17
CA VAL A 56 7.85 14.94 -2.64
C VAL A 56 8.41 15.81 -1.52
N ALA A 57 7.77 15.80 -0.34
CA ALA A 57 8.24 16.57 0.82
C ALA A 57 9.65 16.13 1.25
N GLY A 58 9.91 14.83 1.29
CA GLY A 58 11.22 14.28 1.63
C GLY A 58 12.30 14.71 0.66
N GLY A 59 12.03 14.62 -0.65
CA GLY A 59 12.96 15.03 -1.69
C GLY A 59 13.22 16.54 -1.69
N ALA A 60 12.18 17.36 -1.55
CA ALA A 60 12.30 18.81 -1.52
C ALA A 60 13.04 19.33 -0.27
N GLN A 61 12.70 18.81 0.92
CA GLN A 61 13.31 19.29 2.18
C GLN A 61 14.70 18.73 2.44
N LEU A 62 14.91 17.44 2.16
CA LEU A 62 16.08 16.68 2.62
C LEU A 62 16.96 16.16 1.48
N GLY A 63 16.65 16.53 0.23
CA GLY A 63 17.37 16.01 -0.93
C GLY A 63 17.25 14.49 -1.05
N TYR A 64 18.34 13.80 -1.25
CA TYR A 64 18.35 12.35 -1.45
C TYR A 64 18.40 11.54 -0.13
N LEU A 65 18.39 12.19 1.04
CA LEU A 65 18.60 11.54 2.36
C LEU A 65 17.63 10.36 2.60
N LEU A 66 16.37 10.50 2.22
CA LEU A 66 15.34 9.51 2.50
C LEU A 66 15.25 8.37 1.47
N LEU A 67 16.09 8.33 0.42
CA LEU A 67 16.16 7.18 -0.48
C LEU A 67 16.53 5.88 0.24
N SER A 68 17.38 5.95 1.27
CA SER A 68 17.69 4.81 2.12
C SER A 68 16.46 4.29 2.87
N VAL A 69 15.56 5.18 3.29
CA VAL A 69 14.31 4.81 3.97
C VAL A 69 13.35 4.16 2.97
N ILE A 70 13.19 4.71 1.76
CA ILE A 70 12.39 4.10 0.68
C ILE A 70 12.88 2.68 0.36
N LEU A 71 14.20 2.49 0.24
CA LEU A 71 14.78 1.17 -0.02
C LEU A 71 14.50 0.21 1.13
N LEU A 72 14.80 0.60 2.37
CA LEU A 72 14.63 -0.26 3.54
C LEU A 72 13.15 -0.60 3.78
N SER A 73 12.24 0.38 3.69
CA SER A 73 10.80 0.15 3.84
C SER A 73 10.25 -0.77 2.75
N SER A 74 10.73 -0.65 1.51
CA SER A 74 10.34 -1.55 0.42
C SER A 74 10.84 -2.98 0.64
N LEU A 75 12.08 -3.16 1.14
CA LEU A 75 12.60 -4.50 1.50
C LEU A 75 11.82 -5.10 2.68
N MET A 76 11.47 -4.29 3.69
CA MET A 76 10.60 -4.72 4.79
C MET A 76 9.22 -5.13 4.26
N ALA A 77 8.64 -4.35 3.35
CA ALA A 77 7.36 -4.66 2.71
C ALA A 77 7.41 -5.99 1.94
N MET A 78 8.46 -6.22 1.12
CA MET A 78 8.64 -7.48 0.39
C MET A 78 8.69 -8.68 1.34
N LEU A 79 9.43 -8.57 2.45
CA LEU A 79 9.49 -9.61 3.46
C LEU A 79 8.11 -9.88 4.07
N LEU A 80 7.43 -8.83 4.55
CA LEU A 80 6.14 -8.96 5.22
C LEU A 80 5.04 -9.47 4.28
N GLN A 81 5.06 -9.05 3.01
CA GLN A 81 4.14 -9.55 1.99
C GLN A 81 4.40 -11.03 1.65
N ALA A 82 5.67 -11.46 1.61
CA ALA A 82 6.01 -12.87 1.45
C ALA A 82 5.51 -13.72 2.64
N LEU A 83 5.56 -13.19 3.87
CA LEU A 83 5.02 -13.84 5.06
C LEU A 83 3.50 -13.88 5.06
N SER A 84 2.85 -12.82 4.61
CA SER A 84 1.39 -12.74 4.44
C SER A 84 0.88 -13.76 3.41
N ALA A 85 1.51 -13.84 2.23
CA ALA A 85 1.21 -14.86 1.24
C ALA A 85 1.43 -16.28 1.79
N ARG A 86 2.50 -16.47 2.56
CA ARG A 86 2.80 -17.75 3.22
C ARG A 86 1.68 -18.15 4.19
N LEU A 87 1.17 -17.23 5.00
CA LEU A 87 0.04 -17.48 5.89
C LEU A 87 -1.17 -17.98 5.09
N GLY A 88 -1.60 -17.24 4.08
CA GLY A 88 -2.77 -17.56 3.25
C GLY A 88 -2.66 -18.92 2.57
N ILE A 89 -1.49 -19.24 1.98
CA ILE A 89 -1.28 -20.49 1.24
C ILE A 89 -1.15 -21.69 2.20
N ALA A 90 -0.46 -21.53 3.32
CA ALA A 90 -0.18 -22.62 4.24
C ALA A 90 -1.40 -23.01 5.07
N SER A 91 -2.03 -22.01 5.72
CA SER A 91 -3.16 -22.25 6.64
C SER A 91 -4.52 -22.29 5.91
N GLY A 92 -4.67 -21.60 4.78
CA GLY A 92 -5.97 -21.40 4.14
C GLY A 92 -6.82 -20.31 4.81
N LEU A 93 -6.24 -19.57 5.76
CA LEU A 93 -6.85 -18.45 6.47
C LEU A 93 -6.19 -17.14 6.02
N ASP A 94 -6.94 -16.08 5.90
CA ASP A 94 -6.36 -14.74 5.85
C ASP A 94 -5.95 -14.27 7.26
N LEU A 95 -5.19 -13.18 7.35
CA LEU A 95 -4.67 -12.68 8.62
C LEU A 95 -5.78 -12.30 9.61
N ALA A 96 -6.91 -11.73 9.14
CA ALA A 96 -8.03 -11.37 10.01
C ALA A 96 -8.76 -12.60 10.54
N GLN A 97 -8.95 -13.62 9.70
CA GLN A 97 -9.51 -14.91 10.10
C GLN A 97 -8.61 -15.61 11.13
N ALA A 98 -7.30 -15.61 10.89
CA ALA A 98 -6.32 -16.20 11.81
C ALA A 98 -6.34 -15.49 13.18
N CYS A 99 -6.42 -14.16 13.19
CA CYS A 99 -6.61 -13.39 14.42
C CYS A 99 -7.88 -13.77 15.15
N ARG A 100 -9.01 -13.89 14.43
CA ARG A 100 -10.30 -14.24 15.02
C ARG A 100 -10.31 -15.65 15.64
N GLU A 101 -9.58 -16.59 15.06
CA GLU A 101 -9.49 -17.96 15.60
C GLU A 101 -8.58 -18.06 16.82
N ARG A 102 -7.62 -17.14 16.95
CA ARG A 102 -6.58 -17.23 17.99
C ARG A 102 -6.78 -16.30 19.17
N TYR A 103 -7.33 -15.12 18.94
CA TYR A 103 -7.45 -14.09 19.98
C TYR A 103 -8.85 -14.00 20.56
N SER A 104 -8.95 -13.34 21.72
CA SER A 104 -10.23 -13.05 22.36
C SER A 104 -11.10 -12.11 21.49
N PRO A 105 -12.44 -12.18 21.64
CA PRO A 105 -13.34 -11.27 20.90
C PRO A 105 -13.02 -9.77 21.13
N SER A 106 -12.54 -9.40 22.32
CA SER A 106 -12.17 -8.02 22.64
C SER A 106 -10.92 -7.59 21.88
N THR A 107 -9.88 -8.46 21.84
CA THR A 107 -8.66 -8.24 21.07
C THR A 107 -8.97 -8.15 19.58
N CYS A 108 -9.84 -9.02 19.06
CA CYS A 108 -10.25 -8.98 17.65
C CYS A 108 -10.95 -7.67 17.30
N ARG A 109 -11.83 -7.16 18.17
CA ARG A 109 -12.48 -5.86 17.96
C ARG A 109 -11.49 -4.72 17.97
N LEU A 110 -10.50 -4.73 18.88
CA LEU A 110 -9.44 -3.72 18.91
C LEU A 110 -8.60 -3.73 17.61
N LEU A 111 -8.16 -4.93 17.19
CA LEU A 111 -7.39 -5.08 15.93
C LEU A 111 -8.21 -4.67 14.71
N TRP A 112 -9.49 -4.99 14.69
CA TRP A 112 -10.40 -4.54 13.64
C TRP A 112 -10.52 -3.02 13.60
N LEU A 113 -10.81 -2.36 14.74
CA LEU A 113 -10.91 -0.90 14.82
C LEU A 113 -9.62 -0.22 14.40
N ALA A 114 -8.46 -0.71 14.85
CA ALA A 114 -7.17 -0.18 14.44
C ALA A 114 -6.94 -0.32 12.92
N CYS A 115 -7.32 -1.47 12.34
CA CYS A 115 -7.18 -1.68 10.90
C CYS A 115 -8.17 -0.81 10.10
N GLU A 116 -9.42 -0.65 10.55
CA GLU A 116 -10.38 0.28 9.91
C GLU A 116 -9.90 1.73 9.98
N THR A 117 -9.30 2.16 11.09
CA THR A 117 -8.69 3.50 11.19
C THR A 117 -7.59 3.68 10.14
N ALA A 118 -6.73 2.69 9.93
CA ALA A 118 -5.71 2.73 8.89
C ALA A 118 -6.33 2.76 7.48
N ILE A 119 -7.38 1.98 7.22
CA ILE A 119 -8.08 1.99 5.93
C ILE A 119 -8.72 3.36 5.66
N ILE A 120 -9.35 3.97 6.67
CA ILE A 120 -9.93 5.32 6.56
C ILE A 120 -8.83 6.37 6.31
N ALA A 121 -7.68 6.26 6.96
CA ALA A 121 -6.54 7.14 6.73
C ALA A 121 -5.97 7.00 5.30
N CYS A 122 -5.95 5.78 4.76
CA CYS A 122 -5.59 5.54 3.36
C CYS A 122 -6.64 6.10 2.39
N ASP A 123 -7.94 5.86 2.66
CA ASP A 123 -9.05 6.43 1.90
C ASP A 123 -9.00 7.97 1.87
N LEU A 124 -8.62 8.60 2.98
CA LEU A 124 -8.44 10.05 3.09
C LEU A 124 -7.32 10.53 2.16
N ALA A 125 -6.18 9.83 2.15
CA ALA A 125 -5.09 10.16 1.24
C ALA A 125 -5.50 10.04 -0.24
N GLU A 126 -6.27 9.00 -0.59
CA GLU A 126 -6.82 8.80 -1.93
C GLU A 126 -7.78 9.92 -2.33
N VAL A 127 -8.67 10.34 -1.42
CA VAL A 127 -9.62 11.45 -1.67
C VAL A 127 -8.87 12.75 -1.92
N ILE A 128 -7.91 13.09 -1.07
CA ILE A 128 -7.10 14.31 -1.24
C ILE A 128 -6.33 14.26 -2.56
N GLY A 129 -5.59 13.17 -2.81
CA GLY A 129 -4.76 13.05 -4.01
C GLY A 129 -5.57 13.09 -5.30
N THR A 130 -6.71 12.41 -5.34
CA THR A 130 -7.60 12.45 -6.51
C THR A 130 -8.25 13.82 -6.68
N ALA A 131 -8.66 14.48 -5.59
CA ALA A 131 -9.22 15.84 -5.64
C ALA A 131 -8.20 16.86 -6.12
N ILE A 132 -6.94 16.77 -5.65
CA ILE A 132 -5.82 17.58 -6.16
C ILE A 132 -5.61 17.33 -7.65
N ALA A 133 -5.54 16.06 -8.08
CA ALA A 133 -5.36 15.73 -9.49
C ALA A 133 -6.48 16.30 -10.38
N LEU A 134 -7.75 16.23 -9.94
CA LEU A 134 -8.88 16.82 -10.64
C LEU A 134 -8.80 18.35 -10.70
N LYS A 135 -8.32 19.00 -9.63
CA LYS A 135 -8.06 20.43 -9.60
C LYS A 135 -6.97 20.81 -10.60
N LEU A 136 -5.85 20.09 -10.61
CA LEU A 136 -4.72 20.38 -11.48
C LEU A 136 -5.03 20.15 -12.96
N LEU A 137 -5.85 19.14 -13.30
CA LEU A 137 -6.19 18.81 -14.68
C LEU A 137 -7.37 19.61 -15.23
N PHE A 138 -8.37 19.89 -14.39
CA PHE A 138 -9.65 20.45 -14.84
C PHE A 138 -10.04 21.74 -14.15
N GLY A 139 -9.22 22.26 -13.22
CA GLY A 139 -9.52 23.47 -12.46
C GLY A 139 -10.66 23.33 -11.46
N LEU A 140 -11.03 22.09 -11.07
CA LEU A 140 -12.13 21.86 -10.13
C LEU A 140 -11.70 22.23 -8.71
N PRO A 141 -12.49 23.00 -7.95
CA PRO A 141 -12.20 23.26 -6.54
C PRO A 141 -12.07 21.97 -5.74
N LEU A 142 -11.15 21.93 -4.78
CA LEU A 142 -10.78 20.72 -4.01
C LEU A 142 -12.01 20.06 -3.36
N ALA A 143 -12.93 20.85 -2.80
CA ALA A 143 -14.16 20.35 -2.20
C ALA A 143 -15.04 19.58 -3.20
N TRP A 144 -15.20 20.06 -4.43
CA TRP A 144 -15.94 19.35 -5.47
C TRP A 144 -15.20 18.10 -5.95
N GLY A 145 -13.87 18.18 -6.07
CA GLY A 145 -13.03 17.02 -6.34
C GLY A 145 -13.21 15.92 -5.29
N ALA A 146 -13.18 16.28 -4.00
CA ALA A 146 -13.40 15.36 -2.90
C ALA A 146 -14.80 14.70 -2.93
N LEU A 147 -15.84 15.45 -3.27
CA LEU A 147 -17.19 14.91 -3.44
C LEU A 147 -17.28 13.96 -4.65
N LEU A 148 -16.62 14.28 -5.76
CA LEU A 148 -16.58 13.40 -6.94
C LEU A 148 -15.86 12.07 -6.66
N CYS A 149 -14.89 12.05 -5.73
CA CYS A 149 -14.23 10.82 -5.30
C CYS A 149 -15.16 9.79 -4.64
N VAL A 150 -16.38 10.20 -4.24
CA VAL A 150 -17.41 9.22 -3.85
C VAL A 150 -17.84 8.39 -5.06
N GLY A 151 -17.80 8.97 -6.25
CA GLY A 151 -18.16 8.31 -7.52
C GLY A 151 -17.09 7.34 -8.03
N ASP A 152 -15.80 7.57 -7.76
CA ASP A 152 -14.71 6.67 -8.18
C ASP A 152 -14.84 5.29 -7.53
N ALA A 153 -15.32 5.26 -6.30
CA ALA A 153 -15.63 4.03 -5.58
C ALA A 153 -16.66 3.16 -6.32
N LEU A 154 -17.66 3.78 -6.97
CA LEU A 154 -18.65 3.06 -7.76
C LEU A 154 -18.02 2.46 -9.03
N LEU A 155 -17.08 3.17 -9.67
CA LEU A 155 -16.33 2.65 -10.82
C LEU A 155 -15.57 1.37 -10.44
N VAL A 156 -14.85 1.40 -9.32
CA VAL A 156 -14.10 0.23 -8.82
C VAL A 156 -15.05 -0.95 -8.54
N LEU A 157 -16.22 -0.70 -7.94
CA LEU A 157 -17.20 -1.75 -7.68
C LEU A 157 -17.76 -2.37 -8.97
N VAL A 158 -17.98 -1.57 -10.01
CA VAL A 158 -18.39 -2.06 -11.34
C VAL A 158 -17.30 -2.96 -11.95
N LEU A 159 -16.02 -2.56 -11.82
CA LEU A 159 -14.88 -3.37 -12.30
C LEU A 159 -14.76 -4.69 -11.53
N ILE A 160 -14.89 -4.65 -10.20
CA ILE A 160 -14.91 -5.86 -9.35
C ILE A 160 -16.06 -6.79 -9.77
N GLY A 161 -17.23 -6.25 -10.06
CA GLY A 161 -18.39 -7.00 -10.53
C GLY A 161 -18.21 -7.67 -11.90
N ARG A 162 -17.32 -7.15 -12.75
CA ARG A 162 -16.97 -7.74 -14.05
C ARG A 162 -15.94 -8.87 -13.96
N GLY A 163 -15.37 -9.11 -12.79
CA GLY A 163 -14.42 -10.18 -12.52
C GLY A 163 -12.96 -9.73 -12.38
N GLN A 164 -12.08 -10.66 -12.05
CA GLN A 164 -10.68 -10.35 -11.70
C GLN A 164 -9.84 -9.86 -12.89
N ARG A 165 -10.02 -10.43 -14.08
CA ARG A 165 -9.21 -10.09 -15.26
C ARG A 165 -9.34 -8.63 -15.70
N PRO A 166 -10.55 -8.05 -15.86
CA PRO A 166 -10.71 -6.64 -16.18
C PRO A 166 -10.12 -5.73 -15.11
N LEU A 167 -10.25 -6.10 -13.84
CA LEU A 167 -9.69 -5.35 -12.72
C LEU A 167 -8.16 -5.38 -12.75
N GLU A 168 -7.55 -6.54 -12.93
CA GLU A 168 -6.09 -6.70 -13.07
C GLU A 168 -5.55 -5.92 -14.29
N ALA A 169 -6.25 -5.97 -15.43
CA ALA A 169 -5.87 -5.22 -16.62
C ALA A 169 -5.94 -3.70 -16.41
N PHE A 170 -6.97 -3.20 -15.73
CA PHE A 170 -7.11 -1.80 -15.37
C PHE A 170 -5.95 -1.34 -14.46
N VAL A 171 -5.67 -2.12 -13.43
CA VAL A 171 -4.57 -1.87 -12.49
C VAL A 171 -3.22 -1.81 -13.21
N VAL A 172 -2.91 -2.80 -14.05
CA VAL A 172 -1.64 -2.85 -14.79
C VAL A 172 -1.51 -1.69 -15.77
N ALA A 173 -2.61 -1.29 -16.43
CA ALA A 173 -2.60 -0.13 -17.33
C ALA A 173 -2.26 1.17 -16.59
N LEU A 174 -2.89 1.41 -15.42
CA LEU A 174 -2.59 2.59 -14.60
C LEU A 174 -1.16 2.56 -14.03
N LEU A 175 -0.67 1.39 -13.58
CA LEU A 175 0.71 1.23 -13.13
C LEU A 175 1.71 1.57 -14.24
N THR A 176 1.46 1.08 -15.46
CA THR A 176 2.30 1.35 -16.62
C THR A 176 2.30 2.85 -16.94
N LEU A 177 1.15 3.50 -16.86
CA LEU A 177 1.02 4.94 -17.06
C LEU A 177 1.84 5.74 -16.02
N ILE A 178 1.70 5.42 -14.73
CA ILE A 178 2.46 6.05 -13.65
C ILE A 178 3.96 5.90 -13.89
N PHE A 179 4.40 4.67 -14.16
CA PHE A 179 5.80 4.38 -14.42
C PHE A 179 6.35 5.16 -15.62
N ALA A 180 5.59 5.21 -16.73
CA ALA A 180 5.98 5.96 -17.93
C ALA A 180 6.09 7.47 -17.65
N CYS A 181 5.13 8.06 -16.91
CA CYS A 181 5.16 9.47 -16.53
C CYS A 181 6.41 9.80 -15.70
N PHE A 182 6.72 8.99 -14.68
CA PHE A 182 7.91 9.24 -13.85
C PHE A 182 9.22 8.91 -14.55
N ALA A 183 9.26 7.93 -15.43
CA ALA A 183 10.45 7.68 -16.24
C ALA A 183 10.81 8.90 -17.10
N VAL A 184 9.82 9.55 -17.72
CA VAL A 184 10.03 10.78 -18.48
C VAL A 184 10.50 11.92 -17.56
N GLN A 185 9.84 12.14 -16.42
CA GLN A 185 10.23 13.21 -15.48
C GLN A 185 11.65 13.00 -14.92
N LEU A 186 12.01 11.75 -14.60
CA LEU A 186 13.34 11.40 -14.12
C LEU A 186 14.43 11.69 -15.17
N LEU A 187 14.18 11.36 -16.44
CA LEU A 187 15.09 11.67 -17.54
C LEU A 187 15.27 13.19 -17.73
N LEU A 188 14.19 13.96 -17.57
CA LEU A 188 14.22 15.42 -17.71
C LEU A 188 14.91 16.10 -16.53
N SER A 189 14.78 15.56 -15.31
CA SER A 189 15.35 16.15 -14.09
C SER A 189 16.87 16.05 -14.01
N ARG A 190 17.50 15.19 -14.82
CA ARG A 190 18.97 15.00 -14.90
C ARG A 190 19.65 14.94 -13.52
N PRO A 191 19.27 13.97 -12.67
CA PRO A 191 19.83 13.86 -11.33
C PRO A 191 21.33 13.53 -11.37
N GLU A 192 22.07 13.96 -10.36
CA GLU A 192 23.46 13.57 -10.20
C GLU A 192 23.56 12.14 -9.63
N LEU A 193 23.91 11.18 -10.48
CA LEU A 193 23.91 9.76 -10.13
C LEU A 193 24.76 9.44 -8.90
N GLY A 194 25.88 10.17 -8.68
CA GLY A 194 26.72 10.00 -7.49
C GLY A 194 25.98 10.30 -6.19
N GLU A 195 25.23 11.41 -6.14
CA GLU A 195 24.44 11.80 -4.98
C GLU A 195 23.23 10.87 -4.77
N VAL A 196 22.59 10.45 -5.85
CA VAL A 196 21.49 9.47 -5.79
C VAL A 196 21.97 8.16 -5.17
N LEU A 197 23.12 7.64 -5.62
CA LEU A 197 23.68 6.40 -5.07
C LEU A 197 24.08 6.55 -3.59
N GLN A 198 24.63 7.70 -3.20
CA GLN A 198 24.90 8.00 -1.79
C GLN A 198 23.65 8.08 -0.95
N GLY A 199 22.54 8.61 -1.49
CA GLY A 199 21.25 8.69 -0.81
C GLY A 199 20.64 7.34 -0.45
N PHE A 200 21.02 6.26 -1.15
CA PHE A 200 20.62 4.90 -0.77
C PHE A 200 21.39 4.33 0.43
N LEU A 201 22.45 4.99 0.89
CA LEU A 201 23.18 4.57 2.07
C LEU A 201 22.49 5.10 3.34
N PRO A 202 22.26 4.26 4.37
CA PRO A 202 21.67 4.70 5.62
C PRO A 202 22.49 5.80 6.31
N SER A 203 21.81 6.85 6.76
CA SER A 203 22.45 7.97 7.47
C SER A 203 21.84 8.13 8.87
N PRO A 204 22.68 8.29 9.92
CA PRO A 204 22.18 8.57 11.28
C PRO A 204 21.34 9.85 11.38
N ARG A 205 21.52 10.79 10.43
CA ARG A 205 20.76 12.04 10.36
C ARG A 205 19.24 11.80 10.28
N VAL A 206 18.81 10.70 9.68
CA VAL A 206 17.39 10.33 9.61
C VAL A 206 16.76 10.19 10.99
N LEU A 207 17.54 9.74 12.00
CA LEU A 207 17.07 9.53 13.38
C LEU A 207 17.29 10.76 14.27
N SER A 208 18.26 11.62 13.95
CA SER A 208 18.63 12.78 14.79
C SER A 208 17.91 14.08 14.40
N ASP A 209 17.37 14.15 13.19
CA ASP A 209 16.59 15.29 12.69
C ASP A 209 15.10 15.01 12.83
N PRO A 210 14.33 15.76 13.66
CA PRO A 210 12.91 15.50 13.87
C PRO A 210 12.06 15.55 12.58
N ALA A 211 12.39 16.46 11.65
CA ALA A 211 11.68 16.55 10.37
C ALA A 211 11.97 15.33 9.48
N ALA A 212 13.24 14.89 9.43
CA ALA A 212 13.63 13.69 8.70
C ALA A 212 12.98 12.44 9.30
N LEU A 213 12.93 12.32 10.63
CA LEU A 213 12.29 11.21 11.33
C LEU A 213 10.78 11.15 11.03
N TYR A 214 10.09 12.29 11.10
CA TYR A 214 8.65 12.37 10.83
C TYR A 214 8.33 11.90 9.40
N LEU A 215 9.07 12.41 8.40
CA LEU A 215 8.90 12.00 7.01
C LEU A 215 9.31 10.53 6.78
N ALA A 216 10.38 10.06 7.43
CA ALA A 216 10.80 8.66 7.36
C ALA A 216 9.71 7.71 7.88
N ILE A 217 9.05 8.06 9.00
CA ILE A 217 7.94 7.27 9.56
C ILE A 217 6.73 7.33 8.64
N GLY A 218 6.45 8.49 8.03
CA GLY A 218 5.44 8.64 6.98
C GLY A 218 5.72 7.71 5.80
N ILE A 219 6.95 7.70 5.28
CA ILE A 219 7.38 6.80 4.18
C ILE A 219 7.22 5.32 4.59
N VAL A 220 7.61 4.94 5.80
CA VAL A 220 7.43 3.55 6.29
C VAL A 220 5.95 3.19 6.34
N GLY A 221 5.10 4.05 6.86
CA GLY A 221 3.64 3.85 6.94
C GLY A 221 3.00 3.74 5.57
N ALA A 222 3.34 4.65 4.67
CA ALA A 222 2.91 4.66 3.29
C ALA A 222 3.37 3.41 2.51
N THR A 223 4.62 2.99 2.73
CA THR A 223 5.21 1.86 1.98
C THR A 223 4.78 0.50 2.54
N VAL A 224 4.72 0.28 3.86
CA VAL A 224 4.48 -1.08 4.41
C VAL A 224 3.00 -1.42 4.54
N MET A 225 2.14 -0.49 4.49
CA MET A 225 0.65 -0.57 4.55
C MET A 225 0.08 -1.78 5.27
N PRO A 226 -0.38 -1.63 6.52
CA PRO A 226 -0.84 -2.76 7.33
C PRO A 226 -2.04 -3.51 6.73
N HIS A 227 -3.00 -2.81 6.12
CA HIS A 227 -4.19 -3.41 5.52
C HIS A 227 -3.87 -4.29 4.31
N ASN A 228 -2.76 -4.02 3.60
CA ASN A 228 -2.28 -4.85 2.49
C ASN A 228 -1.77 -6.23 2.95
N LEU A 229 -1.37 -6.40 4.22
CA LEU A 229 -1.03 -7.72 4.77
C LEU A 229 -2.28 -8.61 4.89
N TYR A 230 -3.41 -8.03 5.30
CA TYR A 230 -4.69 -8.74 5.30
C TYR A 230 -5.15 -9.07 3.89
N LEU A 231 -5.05 -8.09 2.98
CA LEU A 231 -5.43 -8.25 1.58
C LEU A 231 -4.65 -9.38 0.90
N HIS A 232 -3.33 -9.38 0.98
CA HIS A 232 -2.49 -10.36 0.29
C HIS A 232 -2.73 -11.79 0.79
N SER A 233 -2.83 -11.98 2.11
CA SER A 233 -3.13 -13.30 2.69
C SER A 233 -4.47 -13.88 2.22
N SER A 234 -5.43 -13.03 1.86
CA SER A 234 -6.70 -13.43 1.28
C SER A 234 -6.60 -13.66 -0.23
N LEU A 235 -5.98 -12.74 -0.99
CA LEU A 235 -5.91 -12.81 -2.45
C LEU A 235 -5.20 -14.07 -2.96
N VAL A 236 -4.12 -14.51 -2.29
CA VAL A 236 -3.41 -15.72 -2.71
C VAL A 236 -4.24 -16.99 -2.62
N GLN A 237 -5.33 -16.99 -1.83
CA GLN A 237 -6.23 -18.13 -1.70
C GLN A 237 -7.18 -18.27 -2.89
N SER A 238 -7.40 -17.19 -3.67
CA SER A 238 -8.24 -17.22 -4.87
C SER A 238 -7.59 -17.93 -6.05
N ARG A 239 -6.29 -18.21 -5.98
CA ARG A 239 -5.55 -18.89 -7.05
C ARG A 239 -5.68 -20.41 -6.96
N ALA A 240 -5.79 -21.05 -8.13
CA ALA A 240 -5.84 -22.51 -8.22
C ALA A 240 -4.42 -23.09 -8.13
N TYR A 241 -4.18 -23.87 -7.10
CA TYR A 241 -2.95 -24.66 -6.95
C TYR A 241 -3.25 -25.96 -6.21
N PRO A 242 -2.45 -27.03 -6.47
CA PRO A 242 -2.60 -28.30 -5.75
C PRO A 242 -2.42 -28.10 -4.25
N ARG A 243 -3.32 -28.65 -3.44
CA ARG A 243 -3.27 -28.52 -1.97
C ARG A 243 -2.23 -29.42 -1.30
N SER A 244 -1.52 -30.24 -2.06
CA SER A 244 -0.36 -31.00 -1.59
C SER A 244 0.76 -30.08 -1.10
N LEU A 245 1.66 -30.58 -0.24
CA LEU A 245 2.80 -29.80 0.26
C LEU A 245 3.68 -29.26 -0.89
N ALA A 246 3.91 -30.08 -1.93
CA ALA A 246 4.66 -29.67 -3.11
C ALA A 246 3.95 -28.53 -3.87
N GLY A 247 2.63 -28.65 -4.06
CA GLY A 247 1.80 -27.61 -4.69
C GLY A 247 1.80 -26.31 -3.90
N LYS A 248 1.61 -26.36 -2.58
CA LYS A 248 1.71 -25.18 -1.69
C LYS A 248 3.09 -24.53 -1.75
N ARG A 249 4.19 -25.31 -1.75
CA ARG A 249 5.55 -24.77 -1.90
C ARG A 249 5.75 -24.06 -3.25
N GLN A 250 5.22 -24.65 -4.31
CA GLN A 250 5.29 -24.05 -5.64
C GLN A 250 4.46 -22.76 -5.72
N ALA A 251 3.22 -22.77 -5.22
CA ALA A 251 2.36 -21.59 -5.15
C ALA A 251 3.02 -20.45 -4.36
N LEU A 252 3.66 -20.77 -3.22
CA LEU A 252 4.39 -19.79 -2.42
C LEU A 252 5.57 -19.15 -3.19
N ARG A 253 6.34 -19.95 -3.93
CA ARG A 253 7.44 -19.40 -4.75
C ARG A 253 6.92 -18.41 -5.80
N TRP A 254 5.81 -18.74 -6.45
CA TRP A 254 5.21 -17.84 -7.46
C TRP A 254 4.60 -16.59 -6.81
N ALA A 255 3.91 -16.73 -5.67
CA ALA A 255 3.36 -15.59 -4.95
C ALA A 255 4.46 -14.62 -4.49
N VAL A 256 5.57 -15.14 -3.96
CA VAL A 256 6.71 -14.32 -3.54
C VAL A 256 7.37 -13.66 -4.76
N ALA A 257 7.55 -14.37 -5.87
CA ALA A 257 8.14 -13.80 -7.07
C ALA A 257 7.24 -12.69 -7.67
N ASP A 258 5.92 -12.92 -7.75
CA ASP A 258 4.93 -11.96 -8.21
C ASP A 258 4.93 -10.67 -7.36
N SER A 259 4.79 -10.82 -6.04
CA SER A 259 4.78 -9.68 -5.12
C SER A 259 6.13 -8.95 -5.05
N SER A 260 7.26 -9.66 -5.07
CA SER A 260 8.58 -9.02 -5.05
C SER A 260 8.85 -8.23 -6.31
N LEU A 261 8.47 -8.76 -7.49
CA LEU A 261 8.61 -8.03 -8.76
C LEU A 261 7.75 -6.77 -8.76
N ALA A 262 6.47 -6.90 -8.37
CA ALA A 262 5.54 -5.78 -8.33
C ALA A 262 5.97 -4.70 -7.31
N LEU A 263 6.45 -5.09 -6.13
CA LEU A 263 6.97 -4.16 -5.12
C LEU A 263 8.31 -3.52 -5.53
N THR A 264 9.13 -4.20 -6.34
CA THR A 264 10.33 -3.58 -6.92
C THR A 264 9.95 -2.47 -7.90
N LEU A 265 8.89 -2.65 -8.71
CA LEU A 265 8.39 -1.57 -9.57
C LEU A 265 7.85 -0.40 -8.75
N ALA A 266 7.14 -0.67 -7.65
CA ALA A 266 6.69 0.37 -6.72
C ALA A 266 7.88 1.13 -6.07
N LEU A 267 8.91 0.42 -5.63
CA LEU A 267 10.16 1.01 -5.13
C LEU A 267 10.77 1.98 -6.16
N LEU A 268 10.83 1.58 -7.43
CA LEU A 268 11.40 2.43 -8.50
C LEU A 268 10.56 3.68 -8.72
N VAL A 269 9.23 3.61 -8.64
CA VAL A 269 8.35 4.78 -8.76
C VAL A 269 8.55 5.72 -7.58
N ASN A 270 8.50 5.24 -6.33
CA ASN A 270 8.68 6.07 -5.14
C ASN A 270 10.09 6.71 -5.11
N ALA A 271 11.13 5.94 -5.43
CA ALA A 271 12.48 6.49 -5.58
C ALA A 271 12.53 7.58 -6.68
N ALA A 272 11.86 7.37 -7.82
CA ALA A 272 11.80 8.36 -8.90
C ALA A 272 11.08 9.65 -8.45
N ILE A 273 9.98 9.55 -7.70
CA ILE A 273 9.27 10.72 -7.14
C ILE A 273 10.23 11.53 -6.25
N LEU A 274 10.88 10.88 -5.29
CA LEU A 274 11.82 11.54 -4.38
C LEU A 274 13.02 12.12 -5.14
N ILE A 275 13.60 11.39 -6.10
CA ILE A 275 14.74 11.86 -6.90
C ILE A 275 14.36 13.07 -7.74
N VAL A 276 13.17 13.08 -8.38
CA VAL A 276 12.68 14.24 -9.13
C VAL A 276 12.50 15.42 -8.19
N ALA A 277 11.87 15.23 -7.03
CA ALA A 277 11.69 16.30 -6.05
C ALA A 277 13.03 16.85 -5.54
N ALA A 278 13.99 16.00 -5.24
CA ALA A 278 15.33 16.40 -4.80
C ALA A 278 16.08 17.17 -5.89
N SER A 279 16.10 16.66 -7.11
CA SER A 279 16.86 17.27 -8.21
C SER A 279 16.22 18.54 -8.75
N VAL A 280 14.88 18.68 -8.68
CA VAL A 280 14.15 19.83 -9.21
C VAL A 280 13.92 20.89 -8.13
N PHE A 281 13.51 20.53 -6.92
CA PHE A 281 13.15 21.49 -5.88
C PHE A 281 14.33 21.77 -4.94
N HIS A 282 14.87 20.74 -4.28
CA HIS A 282 15.97 20.91 -3.31
C HIS A 282 17.18 21.62 -3.92
N ARG A 283 17.62 21.16 -5.08
CA ARG A 283 18.79 21.73 -5.78
C ARG A 283 18.61 23.19 -6.20
N ASN A 284 17.37 23.62 -6.48
CA ASN A 284 17.05 25.00 -6.83
C ASN A 284 16.63 25.86 -5.62
N GLY A 285 16.81 25.36 -4.38
CA GLY A 285 16.55 26.10 -3.15
C GLY A 285 15.07 26.14 -2.73
N HIS A 286 14.19 25.39 -3.41
CA HIS A 286 12.77 25.28 -3.06
C HIS A 286 12.56 24.18 -2.00
N THR A 287 13.16 24.33 -0.83
CA THR A 287 13.10 23.34 0.26
C THR A 287 11.79 23.37 1.05
N GLU A 288 10.95 24.37 0.82
CA GLU A 288 9.66 24.55 1.52
C GLU A 288 8.50 23.83 0.81
N VAL A 289 8.76 23.18 -0.33
CA VAL A 289 7.74 22.45 -1.09
C VAL A 289 7.32 21.22 -0.30
N VAL A 290 6.15 21.30 0.31
CA VAL A 290 5.51 20.20 1.07
C VAL A 290 4.24 19.74 0.36
N ASP A 291 3.68 20.63 -0.48
CA ASP A 291 2.40 20.45 -1.12
C ASP A 291 2.56 19.93 -2.56
N ILE A 292 1.74 18.94 -2.92
CA ILE A 292 1.67 18.37 -4.26
C ILE A 292 1.29 19.44 -5.31
N GLU A 293 0.45 20.41 -4.96
CA GLU A 293 0.05 21.49 -5.87
C GLU A 293 1.22 22.44 -6.14
N GLN A 294 1.99 22.79 -5.11
CA GLN A 294 3.21 23.59 -5.26
C GLN A 294 4.24 22.86 -6.13
N ALA A 295 4.43 21.56 -5.90
CA ALA A 295 5.30 20.73 -6.72
C ALA A 295 4.89 20.74 -8.18
N HIS A 296 3.59 20.58 -8.48
CA HIS A 296 3.05 20.65 -9.84
C HIS A 296 3.32 22.03 -10.49
N ALA A 297 3.07 23.11 -9.77
CA ALA A 297 3.27 24.47 -10.29
C ALA A 297 4.73 24.76 -10.66
N LEU A 298 5.69 24.20 -9.91
CA LEU A 298 7.12 24.40 -10.10
C LEU A 298 7.76 23.45 -11.13
N LEU A 299 7.14 22.29 -11.41
CA LEU A 299 7.73 21.28 -12.29
C LEU A 299 7.97 21.80 -13.71
N SER A 300 6.96 22.39 -14.37
CA SER A 300 7.12 22.86 -15.74
C SER A 300 8.10 24.01 -15.88
N PRO A 301 8.08 25.06 -15.04
CA PRO A 301 9.08 26.13 -15.09
C PRO A 301 10.50 25.64 -14.87
N LEU A 302 10.72 24.74 -13.91
CA LEU A 302 12.06 24.28 -13.54
C LEU A 302 12.62 23.24 -14.53
N LEU A 303 11.77 22.40 -15.11
CA LEU A 303 12.19 21.43 -16.13
C LEU A 303 12.20 22.00 -17.56
N GLY A 304 11.63 23.20 -17.77
CA GLY A 304 11.57 23.83 -19.07
C GLY A 304 10.64 23.12 -20.08
N LEU A 305 9.68 22.33 -19.58
CA LEU A 305 8.75 21.57 -20.41
C LEU A 305 7.33 21.62 -19.82
N GLU A 306 6.38 22.23 -20.52
CA GLU A 306 4.98 22.33 -20.07
C GLU A 306 4.32 20.97 -19.79
N LEU A 307 4.75 19.93 -20.52
CA LEU A 307 4.26 18.57 -20.35
C LEU A 307 4.60 17.97 -18.98
N ALA A 308 5.62 18.47 -18.27
CA ALA A 308 6.06 17.87 -17.00
C ALA A 308 4.98 17.93 -15.91
N SER A 309 4.35 19.07 -15.73
CA SER A 309 3.25 19.25 -14.77
C SER A 309 2.01 18.42 -15.18
N LEU A 310 1.69 18.34 -16.48
CA LEU A 310 0.60 17.49 -16.97
C LEU A 310 0.85 16.01 -16.67
N LEU A 311 2.06 15.51 -16.95
CA LEU A 311 2.42 14.12 -16.65
C LEU A 311 2.32 13.82 -15.15
N PHE A 312 2.71 14.77 -14.31
CA PHE A 312 2.59 14.65 -12.85
C PHE A 312 1.12 14.54 -12.43
N ALA A 313 0.24 15.44 -12.90
CA ALA A 313 -1.18 15.43 -12.54
C ALA A 313 -1.91 14.16 -13.06
N VAL A 314 -1.61 13.71 -14.28
CA VAL A 314 -2.17 12.47 -14.86
C VAL A 314 -1.72 11.25 -14.06
N ALA A 315 -0.45 11.19 -13.67
CA ALA A 315 0.07 10.09 -12.87
C ALA A 315 -0.54 10.10 -11.44
N LEU A 316 -0.76 11.28 -10.85
CA LEU A 316 -1.42 11.41 -9.54
C LEU A 316 -2.88 10.92 -9.60
N LEU A 317 -3.63 11.29 -10.65
CA LEU A 317 -4.99 10.78 -10.85
C LEU A 317 -5.01 9.26 -11.00
N ALA A 318 -4.08 8.74 -11.81
CA ALA A 318 -3.94 7.28 -11.99
C ALA A 318 -3.59 6.57 -10.68
N SER A 319 -2.75 7.17 -9.84
CA SER A 319 -2.38 6.68 -8.51
C SER A 319 -3.59 6.60 -7.57
N GLY A 320 -4.36 7.68 -7.45
CA GLY A 320 -5.57 7.71 -6.60
C GLY A 320 -6.62 6.69 -7.03
N LEU A 321 -6.94 6.60 -8.33
CA LEU A 321 -7.89 5.62 -8.87
C LEU A 321 -7.41 4.18 -8.64
N ASN A 322 -6.11 3.95 -8.77
CA ASN A 322 -5.53 2.63 -8.62
C ASN A 322 -5.56 2.16 -7.16
N SER A 323 -5.15 3.04 -6.22
CA SER A 323 -5.15 2.75 -4.78
C SER A 323 -6.55 2.44 -4.24
N THR A 324 -7.60 3.12 -4.76
CA THR A 324 -9.01 2.87 -4.40
C THR A 324 -9.42 1.39 -4.57
N VAL A 325 -8.79 0.66 -5.49
CA VAL A 325 -9.03 -0.79 -5.67
C VAL A 325 -8.58 -1.57 -4.43
N THR A 326 -7.38 -1.30 -3.94
CA THR A 326 -6.79 -2.04 -2.81
C THR A 326 -7.50 -1.77 -1.50
N THR A 327 -7.80 -0.51 -1.18
CA THR A 327 -8.53 -0.12 0.02
C THR A 327 -9.96 -0.69 0.05
N THR A 328 -10.62 -0.71 -1.12
CA THR A 328 -11.96 -1.33 -1.25
C THR A 328 -11.92 -2.83 -0.93
N LEU A 329 -10.97 -3.56 -1.52
CA LEU A 329 -10.84 -5.01 -1.30
C LEU A 329 -10.36 -5.32 0.13
N ALA A 330 -9.33 -4.60 0.61
CA ALA A 330 -8.78 -4.80 1.94
C ALA A 330 -9.84 -4.62 3.02
N GLY A 331 -10.62 -3.55 2.90
CA GLY A 331 -11.65 -3.28 3.88
C GLY A 331 -12.74 -4.32 3.91
N GLN A 332 -13.16 -4.87 2.77
CA GLN A 332 -14.14 -5.96 2.76
C GLN A 332 -13.57 -7.21 3.46
N ILE A 333 -12.32 -7.56 3.16
CA ILE A 333 -11.65 -8.73 3.74
C ILE A 333 -11.50 -8.56 5.26
N VAL A 334 -11.09 -7.37 5.72
CA VAL A 334 -10.88 -7.08 7.15
C VAL A 334 -12.20 -7.19 7.92
N MET A 335 -13.28 -6.60 7.40
CA MET A 335 -14.58 -6.65 8.05
C MET A 335 -15.15 -8.08 8.09
N GLU A 336 -15.13 -8.81 6.98
CA GLU A 336 -15.60 -10.20 6.92
C GLU A 336 -14.72 -11.12 7.77
N GLY A 337 -13.40 -10.90 7.75
CA GLY A 337 -12.42 -11.69 8.47
C GLY A 337 -12.58 -11.58 9.98
N PHE A 338 -12.63 -10.39 10.54
CA PHE A 338 -12.74 -10.16 11.99
C PHE A 338 -14.15 -10.34 12.54
N LEU A 339 -15.16 -9.76 11.88
CA LEU A 339 -16.52 -9.64 12.44
C LEU A 339 -17.54 -10.63 11.86
N ARG A 340 -17.21 -11.35 10.79
CA ARG A 340 -18.16 -12.17 10.01
C ARG A 340 -19.36 -11.35 9.47
N LEU A 341 -19.24 -10.02 9.43
CA LEU A 341 -20.25 -9.14 8.87
C LEU A 341 -20.08 -9.06 7.36
N ARG A 342 -21.19 -9.29 6.64
CA ARG A 342 -21.26 -9.13 5.19
C ARG A 342 -22.16 -7.96 4.88
N LEU A 343 -21.59 -6.77 4.79
CA LEU A 343 -22.28 -5.64 4.20
C LEU A 343 -22.19 -5.72 2.68
N ALA A 344 -23.21 -5.20 2.00
CA ALA A 344 -23.10 -5.03 0.55
C ALA A 344 -21.85 -4.18 0.24
N PRO A 345 -20.98 -4.59 -0.70
CA PRO A 345 -19.70 -3.89 -0.96
C PRO A 345 -19.89 -2.38 -1.21
N TRP A 346 -20.94 -1.98 -1.91
CA TRP A 346 -21.26 -0.59 -2.17
C TRP A 346 -21.60 0.20 -0.89
N ALA A 347 -22.39 -0.38 0.03
CA ALA A 347 -22.79 0.30 1.26
C ALA A 347 -21.58 0.50 2.18
N ARG A 348 -20.72 -0.53 2.32
CA ARG A 348 -19.49 -0.42 3.07
C ARG A 348 -18.57 0.65 2.47
N ARG A 349 -18.37 0.63 1.14
CA ARG A 349 -17.49 1.58 0.47
C ARG A 349 -18.00 3.02 0.60
N LEU A 350 -19.28 3.25 0.43
CA LEU A 350 -19.86 4.58 0.65
C LEU A 350 -19.69 5.07 2.09
N LEU A 351 -19.81 4.18 3.06
CA LEU A 351 -19.63 4.53 4.47
C LEU A 351 -18.17 4.95 4.75
N THR A 352 -17.18 4.13 4.37
CA THR A 352 -15.77 4.46 4.60
C THR A 352 -15.33 5.69 3.82
N ARG A 353 -15.77 5.83 2.57
CA ARG A 353 -15.49 7.02 1.75
C ARG A 353 -16.13 8.28 2.32
N GLY A 354 -17.37 8.19 2.80
CA GLY A 354 -18.04 9.29 3.49
C GLY A 354 -17.29 9.75 4.74
N VAL A 355 -16.84 8.80 5.56
CA VAL A 355 -16.02 9.09 6.75
C VAL A 355 -14.68 9.73 6.36
N ALA A 356 -14.05 9.31 5.27
CA ALA A 356 -12.79 9.88 4.80
C ALA A 356 -12.96 11.30 4.20
N VAL A 357 -14.07 11.55 3.51
CA VAL A 357 -14.34 12.87 2.89
C VAL A 357 -14.63 13.95 3.93
N LEU A 358 -15.27 13.61 5.06
CA LEU A 358 -15.59 14.60 6.09
C LEU A 358 -14.37 15.36 6.65
N PRO A 359 -13.28 14.71 7.09
CA PRO A 359 -12.07 15.43 7.52
C PRO A 359 -11.45 16.29 6.41
N VAL A 360 -11.46 15.80 5.16
CA VAL A 360 -10.95 16.56 4.01
C VAL A 360 -11.72 17.86 3.82
N LEU A 361 -13.06 17.79 3.79
CA LEU A 361 -13.90 18.98 3.66
C LEU A 361 -13.72 19.92 4.85
N LEU A 362 -13.69 19.40 6.07
CA LEU A 362 -13.51 20.21 7.28
C LEU A 362 -12.16 20.94 7.25
N VAL A 363 -11.09 20.24 6.95
CA VAL A 363 -9.74 20.84 6.91
C VAL A 363 -9.63 21.84 5.76
N THR A 364 -10.16 21.54 4.58
CA THR A 364 -10.18 22.46 3.45
C THR A 364 -10.95 23.75 3.77
N LEU A 365 -12.08 23.65 4.49
CA LEU A 365 -12.89 24.80 4.86
C LEU A 365 -12.26 25.66 5.96
N LEU A 366 -11.58 25.02 6.96
CA LEU A 366 -11.03 25.71 8.12
C LEU A 366 -9.60 26.24 7.92
N TYR A 367 -8.77 25.49 7.19
CA TYR A 367 -7.33 25.73 7.06
C TYR A 367 -6.87 25.93 5.61
N GLY A 368 -7.81 25.88 4.64
CA GLY A 368 -7.47 25.99 3.24
C GLY A 368 -6.66 24.79 2.70
N GLU A 369 -5.94 25.03 1.62
CA GLU A 369 -5.21 23.99 0.88
C GLU A 369 -3.95 23.52 1.64
N ASP A 370 -3.26 24.40 2.35
CA ASP A 370 -2.08 24.05 3.17
C ASP A 370 -2.41 23.01 4.27
N GLY A 371 -3.63 23.04 4.78
CA GLY A 371 -4.11 22.05 5.74
C GLY A 371 -4.24 20.66 5.17
N THR A 372 -4.57 20.54 3.89
CA THR A 372 -4.76 19.23 3.24
C THR A 372 -3.44 18.50 3.00
N ALA A 373 -2.36 19.21 2.69
CA ALA A 373 -1.03 18.63 2.57
C ALA A 373 -0.54 18.01 3.89
N ARG A 374 -0.71 18.74 4.99
CA ARG A 374 -0.38 18.25 6.34
C ARG A 374 -1.23 17.03 6.72
N LEU A 375 -2.54 17.07 6.41
CA LEU A 375 -3.45 15.97 6.67
C LEU A 375 -3.06 14.71 5.88
N LEU A 376 -2.58 14.89 4.63
CA LEU A 376 -2.13 13.81 3.77
C LEU A 376 -0.91 13.09 4.36
N ILE A 377 0.13 13.82 4.78
CA ILE A 377 1.31 13.23 5.43
C ILE A 377 0.93 12.60 6.79
N PHE A 378 0.11 13.28 7.59
CA PHE A 378 -0.35 12.76 8.88
C PHE A 378 -1.11 11.45 8.75
N SER A 379 -1.90 11.26 7.68
CA SER A 379 -2.59 10.01 7.41
C SER A 379 -1.61 8.83 7.28
N GLN A 380 -0.41 9.05 6.71
CA GLN A 380 0.63 8.02 6.57
C GLN A 380 1.30 7.67 7.91
N VAL A 381 1.41 8.64 8.80
CA VAL A 381 1.86 8.40 10.18
C VAL A 381 0.85 7.50 10.91
N ILE A 382 -0.45 7.73 10.74
CA ILE A 382 -1.50 6.84 11.31
C ILE A 382 -1.32 5.40 10.80
N LEU A 383 -1.04 5.20 9.50
CA LEU A 383 -0.77 3.88 8.96
C LEU A 383 0.44 3.22 9.63
N SER A 384 1.52 3.98 9.82
CA SER A 384 2.72 3.49 10.52
C SER A 384 2.41 3.07 11.97
N MET A 385 1.64 3.88 12.69
CA MET A 385 1.23 3.58 14.08
C MET A 385 0.42 2.28 14.20
N GLN A 386 -0.38 1.95 13.19
CA GLN A 386 -1.19 0.72 13.18
C GLN A 386 -0.37 -0.51 12.76
N LEU A 387 0.75 -0.32 12.06
CA LEU A 387 1.53 -1.39 11.47
C LEU A 387 1.97 -2.50 12.46
N PRO A 388 2.46 -2.20 13.69
CA PRO A 388 2.76 -3.22 14.69
C PRO A 388 1.61 -4.17 14.99
N LEU A 389 0.37 -3.65 14.99
CA LEU A 389 -0.84 -4.42 15.30
C LEU A 389 -1.22 -5.42 14.21
N ALA A 390 -0.70 -5.26 12.98
CA ALA A 390 -0.82 -6.23 11.91
C ALA A 390 0.39 -7.16 11.84
N VAL A 391 1.61 -6.62 12.01
CA VAL A 391 2.87 -7.37 11.84
C VAL A 391 3.07 -8.37 12.98
N ILE A 392 2.85 -7.98 14.24
CA ILE A 392 3.07 -8.89 15.38
C ILE A 392 2.20 -10.16 15.29
N PRO A 393 0.87 -10.08 15.05
CA PRO A 393 0.05 -11.26 14.82
C PRO A 393 0.54 -12.10 13.63
N LEU A 394 0.87 -11.46 12.51
CA LEU A 394 1.40 -12.17 11.35
C LEU A 394 2.63 -13.01 11.70
N LEU A 395 3.60 -12.42 12.42
CA LEU A 395 4.84 -13.11 12.82
C LEU A 395 4.57 -14.26 13.78
N GLN A 396 3.64 -14.10 14.72
CA GLN A 396 3.21 -15.16 15.61
C GLN A 396 2.64 -16.35 14.81
N PHE A 397 1.74 -16.08 13.86
CA PHE A 397 1.08 -17.13 13.08
C PHE A 397 2.04 -17.85 12.14
N VAL A 398 2.88 -17.13 11.39
CA VAL A 398 3.82 -17.78 10.46
C VAL A 398 4.94 -18.54 11.16
N SER A 399 5.16 -18.27 12.46
CA SER A 399 6.11 -19.00 13.31
C SER A 399 5.49 -20.24 13.96
N ASP A 400 4.15 -20.32 14.05
CA ASP A 400 3.47 -21.41 14.73
C ASP A 400 3.42 -22.67 13.84
N ARG A 401 4.19 -23.70 14.24
CA ARG A 401 4.23 -24.99 13.54
C ARG A 401 2.89 -25.74 13.55
N ARG A 402 2.02 -25.48 14.54
CA ARG A 402 0.70 -26.13 14.60
C ARG A 402 -0.22 -25.60 13.50
N LEU A 403 -0.14 -24.29 13.19
CA LEU A 403 -0.92 -23.66 12.14
C LEU A 403 -0.29 -23.87 10.75
N MET A 404 1.02 -23.71 10.64
CA MET A 404 1.74 -23.65 9.37
C MET A 404 2.29 -25.02 8.91
N GLY A 405 2.37 -25.98 9.82
CA GLY A 405 2.97 -27.29 9.53
C GLY A 405 4.40 -27.17 9.00
N PRO A 406 4.74 -27.91 7.91
CA PRO A 406 6.07 -27.86 7.29
C PRO A 406 6.41 -26.53 6.58
N LEU A 407 5.45 -25.61 6.49
CA LEU A 407 5.61 -24.29 5.87
C LEU A 407 5.86 -23.18 6.92
N ALA A 408 6.00 -23.51 8.20
CA ALA A 408 6.43 -22.56 9.22
C ALA A 408 7.80 -21.94 8.86
N ILE A 409 8.00 -20.67 9.24
CA ILE A 409 9.26 -19.97 8.95
C ILE A 409 10.42 -20.56 9.77
N GLY A 410 11.61 -20.59 9.14
CA GLY A 410 12.85 -20.99 9.81
C GLY A 410 13.36 -19.92 10.79
N ALA A 411 14.34 -20.29 11.61
CA ALA A 411 14.90 -19.40 12.64
C ALA A 411 15.44 -18.10 12.05
N GLY A 412 16.22 -18.16 10.95
CA GLY A 412 16.79 -16.95 10.32
C GLY A 412 15.74 -15.97 9.84
N THR A 413 14.73 -16.45 9.10
CA THR A 413 13.61 -15.59 8.64
C THR A 413 12.84 -15.02 9.84
N ARG A 414 12.65 -15.81 10.90
CA ARG A 414 11.96 -15.35 12.12
C ARG A 414 12.72 -14.23 12.80
N TRP A 415 14.04 -14.37 12.97
CA TRP A 415 14.87 -13.31 13.56
C TRP A 415 14.84 -12.03 12.72
N LEU A 416 15.00 -12.15 11.40
CA LEU A 416 14.91 -11.00 10.50
C LEU A 416 13.53 -10.30 10.58
N ALA A 417 12.45 -11.06 10.57
CA ALA A 417 11.10 -10.51 10.64
C ALA A 417 10.80 -9.83 11.99
N TRP A 418 11.28 -10.40 13.11
CA TRP A 418 11.19 -9.73 14.41
C TRP A 418 12.07 -8.50 14.51
N ALA A 419 13.27 -8.49 13.90
CA ALA A 419 14.10 -7.28 13.82
C ALA A 419 13.38 -6.16 13.06
N VAL A 420 12.72 -6.48 11.94
CA VAL A 420 11.86 -5.52 11.20
C VAL A 420 10.71 -5.01 12.07
N ALA A 421 10.00 -5.89 12.78
CA ALA A 421 8.91 -5.48 13.66
C ALA A 421 9.39 -4.55 14.79
N LEU A 422 10.53 -4.86 15.40
CA LEU A 422 11.13 -4.04 16.46
C LEU A 422 11.60 -2.69 15.92
N ALA A 423 12.16 -2.63 14.71
CA ALA A 423 12.53 -1.37 14.07
C ALA A 423 11.30 -0.47 13.86
N ILE A 424 10.20 -1.02 13.33
CA ILE A 424 8.94 -0.27 13.15
C ILE A 424 8.38 0.22 14.49
N VAL A 425 8.34 -0.64 15.51
CA VAL A 425 7.89 -0.25 16.85
C VAL A 425 8.78 0.83 17.44
N GLY A 426 10.11 0.70 17.32
CA GLY A 426 11.08 1.66 17.81
C GLY A 426 10.91 3.04 17.18
N LEU A 427 10.76 3.11 15.85
CA LEU A 427 10.50 4.37 15.13
C LEU A 427 9.20 5.04 15.59
N ASN A 428 8.12 4.26 15.74
CA ASN A 428 6.84 4.81 16.22
C ASN A 428 6.90 5.28 17.67
N LEU A 429 7.63 4.57 18.54
CA LEU A 429 7.81 5.00 19.94
C LEU A 429 8.68 6.26 20.04
N GLN A 430 9.72 6.38 19.21
CA GLN A 430 10.53 7.59 19.15
C GLN A 430 9.69 8.79 18.73
N LEU A 431 8.86 8.66 17.68
CA LEU A 431 7.95 9.73 17.27
C LEU A 431 6.98 10.15 18.38
N LEU A 432 6.40 9.17 19.09
CA LEU A 432 5.50 9.46 20.21
C LEU A 432 6.24 10.18 21.35
N ALA A 433 7.49 9.81 21.61
CA ALA A 433 8.31 10.48 22.61
C ALA A 433 8.61 11.93 22.21
N ASP A 434 8.96 12.17 20.95
CA ASP A 434 9.21 13.51 20.42
C ASP A 434 7.95 14.39 20.50
N PHE A 435 6.76 13.84 20.24
CA PHE A 435 5.49 14.57 20.44
C PHE A 435 5.13 14.84 21.91
N ALA A 436 5.54 13.97 22.81
CA ALA A 436 5.18 14.09 24.24
C ALA A 436 6.14 14.97 25.05
N PHE A 437 7.41 15.02 24.68
CA PHE A 437 8.49 15.62 25.46
C PHE A 437 9.29 16.70 24.71
N GLY A 438 9.11 16.87 23.39
CA GLY A 438 9.71 17.92 22.55
C GLY A 438 8.79 19.11 22.42
#